data_9537f43267bf2894221e8c0f3cfc3bf7
#
_entry.id   9537f43267bf2894221e8c0f3cfc3bf7
#
_cell.length_a   1.000
_cell.length_b   1.000
_cell.length_c   1.000
_cell.angle_alpha   90.00
_cell.angle_beta   90.00
_cell.angle_gamma   90.00
#
_symmetry.space_group_name_H-M   'P 1'
#
loop_
_entity.id
_entity.type
_entity.pdbx_description
1 polymer ?
#
loop_
_entity_poly.entity_id
_entity_poly.type
_entity_poly.pdbx_seq_one_letter_code
_entity_poly.pdbx_strand_id
1 'polypeptide(L)'
;MTSMRKTIIALFFLLTALLPQLAQARRYTVVISLDGYRWDYPQWYDTPFINFMAEHGVKAGLIPSFPSKTFPNHYTMTTGLYPDHHGIVANEFFDTKTGDRFALSDAKQKLDPRYYGGEPVWNTAARQGKRVAVFYWPGSDVKVNGRYPDVYYAYDRKPRLTLDERADGIISQLSLPEKKRPDLIMAYMEQPDGNGHKYGPQSKLTRGAVLYVDSLLQSLYNRMQKLPYHADINLVVLSDHGMAWVPGDHTVKLLPHLKPEWYTAVSGSVPANIYAKEGCKDSIYNALKNVDHISVWKKEDVPAYLHYGSNSRVGDVVVSPDLGYVAYDKPIIAGGTHGFDPQLLDMHALFRAIGPAFSHTEIPHFRNTDIYE
;
A
#
# COMPACT_ATOMS: atom_id res chain seq x y z
N MET A 1 54.67 -19.00 39.61
CA MET A 1 53.57 -17.99 39.46
C MET A 1 53.00 -17.91 38.01
N THR A 2 53.56 -18.54 37.00
CA THR A 2 53.13 -18.48 35.60
C THR A 2 52.05 -19.50 35.19
N SER A 3 51.95 -20.64 35.93
CA SER A 3 50.93 -21.68 35.60
C SER A 3 49.52 -21.32 36.08
N MET A 4 49.39 -20.75 37.24
CA MET A 4 48.07 -20.37 37.83
C MET A 4 47.37 -19.25 37.09
N ARG A 5 48.10 -18.29 36.48
CA ARG A 5 47.53 -17.22 35.65
C ARG A 5 46.94 -17.72 34.33
N LYS A 6 47.58 -18.73 33.70
CA LYS A 6 47.03 -19.32 32.46
C LYS A 6 45.74 -20.10 32.68
N THR A 7 45.63 -20.78 33.82
CA THR A 7 44.39 -21.53 34.19
C THR A 7 43.22 -20.61 34.51
N ILE A 8 43.44 -19.46 35.15
CA ILE A 8 42.40 -18.49 35.50
C ILE A 8 41.88 -17.78 34.21
N ILE A 9 42.79 -17.46 33.26
CA ILE A 9 42.41 -16.86 31.97
C ILE A 9 41.61 -17.85 31.13
N ALA A 10 41.98 -19.13 31.07
CA ALA A 10 41.20 -20.15 30.39
C ALA A 10 39.82 -20.39 30.99
N LEU A 11 39.66 -20.35 32.30
CA LEU A 11 38.35 -20.44 32.97
C LEU A 11 37.46 -19.22 32.70
N PHE A 12 38.06 -18.01 32.57
CA PHE A 12 37.30 -16.80 32.25
C PHE A 12 36.79 -16.81 30.82
N PHE A 13 37.58 -17.32 29.83
CA PHE A 13 37.13 -17.49 28.46
C PHE A 13 36.10 -18.63 28.30
N LEU A 14 36.15 -19.69 29.12
CA LEU A 14 35.12 -20.73 29.11
C LEU A 14 33.78 -20.25 29.73
N LEU A 15 33.82 -19.39 30.77
CA LEU A 15 32.62 -18.83 31.38
C LEU A 15 31.92 -17.80 30.45
N THR A 16 32.66 -17.04 29.63
CA THR A 16 32.06 -16.11 28.70
C THR A 16 31.43 -16.81 27.49
N ALA A 17 31.92 -18.02 27.11
CA ALA A 17 31.30 -18.85 26.09
C ALA A 17 30.03 -19.57 26.53
N LEU A 18 29.74 -19.58 27.84
CA LEU A 18 28.53 -20.18 28.44
C LEU A 18 27.47 -19.15 28.90
N LEU A 19 27.65 -17.86 28.54
CA LEU A 19 26.52 -16.95 28.60
C LEU A 19 25.48 -17.47 27.60
N PRO A 20 24.28 -17.92 28.04
CA PRO A 20 23.24 -18.22 27.08
C PRO A 20 23.09 -16.94 26.26
N GLN A 21 23.32 -17.03 24.95
CA GLN A 21 22.74 -16.04 24.06
C GLN A 21 21.28 -16.03 24.47
N LEU A 22 20.86 -14.98 25.17
CA LEU A 22 19.44 -14.75 25.41
C LEU A 22 18.83 -14.78 24.02
N ALA A 23 18.29 -15.93 23.65
CA ALA A 23 17.63 -16.10 22.38
C ALA A 23 16.56 -15.01 22.36
N GLN A 24 16.83 -14.00 21.55
CA GLN A 24 15.87 -12.90 21.44
C GLN A 24 14.53 -13.53 21.12
N ALA A 25 13.55 -13.34 21.98
CA ALA A 25 12.24 -13.98 21.83
C ALA A 25 11.74 -13.72 20.40
N ARG A 26 11.38 -14.79 19.72
CA ARG A 26 10.93 -14.71 18.32
C ARG A 26 9.66 -13.89 18.29
N ARG A 27 9.71 -12.76 17.60
CA ARG A 27 8.54 -11.89 17.43
C ARG A 27 7.86 -12.19 16.11
N TYR A 28 6.55 -12.09 16.10
CA TYR A 28 5.69 -12.26 14.93
C TYR A 28 5.04 -10.93 14.61
N THR A 29 4.88 -10.63 13.34
CA THR A 29 4.21 -9.39 12.91
C THR A 29 3.09 -9.74 11.94
N VAL A 30 1.90 -9.23 12.24
CA VAL A 30 0.73 -9.28 11.35
C VAL A 30 0.45 -7.87 10.86
N VAL A 31 0.48 -7.67 9.54
CA VAL A 31 0.19 -6.41 8.87
C VAL A 31 -1.10 -6.56 8.09
N ILE A 32 -2.10 -5.75 8.38
CA ILE A 32 -3.39 -5.73 7.68
C ILE A 32 -3.56 -4.39 7.00
N SER A 33 -3.72 -4.41 5.68
CA SER A 33 -4.08 -3.24 4.90
C SER A 33 -5.57 -3.24 4.61
N LEU A 34 -6.23 -2.14 4.98
CA LEU A 34 -7.63 -1.84 4.68
C LEU A 34 -7.66 -0.86 3.51
N ASP A 35 -8.09 -1.31 2.33
CA ASP A 35 -8.11 -0.45 1.13
C ASP A 35 -9.01 0.78 1.31
N GLY A 36 -8.47 1.95 1.01
CA GLY A 36 -9.22 3.21 1.04
C GLY A 36 -9.68 3.66 2.42
N TYR A 37 -9.06 3.17 3.49
CA TYR A 37 -9.42 3.55 4.86
C TYR A 37 -8.76 4.87 5.24
N ARG A 38 -9.52 5.96 5.18
CA ARG A 38 -9.08 7.31 5.54
C ARG A 38 -8.58 7.38 6.98
N TRP A 39 -7.57 8.21 7.22
CA TRP A 39 -7.00 8.45 8.56
C TRP A 39 -8.02 8.99 9.58
N ASP A 40 -9.06 9.71 9.09
CA ASP A 40 -10.06 10.42 9.89
C ASP A 40 -11.40 9.67 10.03
N TYR A 41 -11.59 8.48 9.42
CA TYR A 41 -12.79 7.67 9.67
C TYR A 41 -13.05 7.36 11.15
N PRO A 42 -12.04 7.14 12.02
CA PRO A 42 -12.29 6.97 13.45
C PRO A 42 -12.80 8.23 14.17
N GLN A 43 -12.74 9.41 13.54
CA GLN A 43 -13.33 10.64 14.06
C GLN A 43 -14.79 10.79 13.61
N TRP A 44 -15.17 10.15 12.51
CA TRP A 44 -16.52 10.22 11.94
C TRP A 44 -17.42 9.09 12.42
N TYR A 45 -16.82 7.95 12.77
CA TYR A 45 -17.53 6.71 13.05
C TYR A 45 -17.03 6.09 14.36
N ASP A 46 -17.93 5.45 15.08
CA ASP A 46 -17.59 4.70 16.29
C ASP A 46 -16.86 3.40 15.90
N THR A 47 -15.55 3.42 16.02
CA THR A 47 -14.63 2.31 15.70
C THR A 47 -13.88 1.90 16.96
N PRO A 48 -14.52 1.15 17.87
CA PRO A 48 -13.98 0.88 19.20
C PRO A 48 -12.64 0.15 19.20
N PHE A 49 -12.40 -0.74 18.24
CA PHE A 49 -11.14 -1.47 18.19
C PHE A 49 -9.99 -0.60 17.63
N ILE A 50 -10.22 0.16 16.56
CA ILE A 50 -9.23 1.10 16.02
C ILE A 50 -8.87 2.17 17.06
N ASN A 51 -9.84 2.62 17.86
CA ASN A 51 -9.61 3.55 18.99
C ASN A 51 -8.84 2.87 20.12
N PHE A 52 -9.17 1.62 20.48
CA PHE A 52 -8.39 0.82 21.43
C PHE A 52 -6.92 0.70 20.98
N MET A 53 -6.65 0.43 19.71
CA MET A 53 -5.27 0.38 19.19
C MET A 53 -4.57 1.74 19.32
N ALA A 54 -5.28 2.85 19.12
CA ALA A 54 -4.73 4.20 19.29
C ALA A 54 -4.37 4.51 20.75
N GLU A 55 -5.18 4.04 21.68
CA GLU A 55 -4.98 4.26 23.12
C GLU A 55 -3.87 3.37 23.75
N HIS A 56 -3.59 2.22 23.14
CA HIS A 56 -2.65 1.22 23.71
C HIS A 56 -1.40 1.00 22.85
N GLY A 57 -1.27 1.70 21.73
CA GLY A 57 -0.17 1.54 20.80
C GLY A 57 0.14 2.81 20.02
N VAL A 58 0.57 2.67 18.77
CA VAL A 58 0.92 3.80 17.91
C VAL A 58 -0.31 4.29 17.15
N LYS A 59 -0.56 5.60 17.23
CA LYS A 59 -1.54 6.33 16.43
C LYS A 59 -0.81 7.25 15.46
N ALA A 60 -1.10 7.12 14.16
CA ALA A 60 -0.62 8.00 13.10
C ALA A 60 -1.56 7.99 11.90
N GLY A 61 -1.24 8.78 10.89
CA GLY A 61 -1.72 8.64 9.53
C GLY A 61 -0.57 8.38 8.58
N LEU A 62 -0.84 7.79 7.44
CA LEU A 62 0.11 7.61 6.35
C LEU A 62 -0.15 8.65 5.26
N ILE A 63 0.92 9.28 4.80
CA ILE A 63 0.94 10.09 3.59
C ILE A 63 1.22 9.14 2.43
N PRO A 64 0.27 8.91 1.51
CA PRO A 64 0.51 8.02 0.39
C PRO A 64 1.52 8.60 -0.59
N SER A 65 2.07 7.76 -1.45
CA SER A 65 2.85 8.19 -2.61
C SER A 65 1.91 8.63 -3.75
N PHE A 66 2.37 9.57 -4.59
CA PHE A 66 1.64 9.96 -5.79
C PHE A 66 1.90 8.95 -6.93
N PRO A 67 0.84 8.55 -7.67
CA PRO A 67 -0.57 8.81 -7.38
C PRO A 67 -1.06 7.98 -6.19
N SER A 68 -1.97 8.54 -5.38
CA SER A 68 -2.57 7.85 -4.24
C SER A 68 -3.56 6.77 -4.69
N LYS A 69 -3.02 5.71 -5.31
CA LYS A 69 -3.72 4.57 -5.92
C LYS A 69 -3.29 3.24 -5.28
N THR A 70 -4.16 2.25 -5.32
CA THR A 70 -4.01 0.95 -4.65
C THR A 70 -2.70 0.24 -4.97
N PHE A 71 -2.45 -0.11 -6.23
CA PHE A 71 -1.25 -0.89 -6.59
C PHE A 71 0.05 -0.13 -6.34
N PRO A 72 0.21 1.13 -6.81
CA PRO A 72 1.38 1.93 -6.47
C PRO A 72 1.69 1.96 -4.98
N ASN A 73 0.70 2.25 -4.14
CA ASN A 73 0.93 2.44 -2.70
C ASN A 73 1.17 1.14 -1.94
N HIS A 74 0.45 0.07 -2.26
CA HIS A 74 0.75 -1.24 -1.67
C HIS A 74 2.16 -1.71 -2.04
N TYR A 75 2.61 -1.48 -3.28
CA TYR A 75 3.94 -1.89 -3.69
C TYR A 75 5.03 -0.94 -3.12
N THR A 76 4.72 0.35 -2.96
CA THR A 76 5.57 1.30 -2.21
C THR A 76 5.81 0.82 -0.77
N MET A 77 4.76 0.46 -0.04
CA MET A 77 4.88 -0.03 1.35
C MET A 77 5.71 -1.31 1.47
N THR A 78 5.81 -2.11 0.41
CA THR A 78 6.59 -3.35 0.42
C THR A 78 8.03 -3.19 -0.07
N THR A 79 8.37 -2.07 -0.69
CA THR A 79 9.71 -1.83 -1.28
C THR A 79 10.43 -0.62 -0.71
N GLY A 80 9.72 0.29 -0.01
CA GLY A 80 10.24 1.58 0.42
C GLY A 80 10.49 2.56 -0.74
N LEU A 81 10.10 2.21 -1.96
CA LEU A 81 10.36 3.00 -3.16
C LEU A 81 9.11 3.75 -3.61
N TYR A 82 9.29 4.95 -4.15
CA TYR A 82 8.21 5.66 -4.84
C TYR A 82 7.81 4.96 -6.15
N PRO A 83 6.57 5.16 -6.65
CA PRO A 83 6.07 4.58 -7.90
C PRO A 83 7.01 4.77 -9.11
N ASP A 84 7.66 5.92 -9.21
CA ASP A 84 8.66 6.21 -10.23
C ASP A 84 9.87 5.27 -10.19
N HIS A 85 10.24 4.82 -8.99
CA HIS A 85 11.43 3.97 -8.79
C HIS A 85 11.09 2.49 -8.86
N HIS A 86 9.95 2.05 -8.31
CA HIS A 86 9.58 0.64 -8.39
C HIS A 86 8.82 0.27 -9.67
N GLY A 87 8.34 1.25 -10.46
CA GLY A 87 7.82 1.05 -11.80
C GLY A 87 6.34 0.76 -11.95
N ILE A 88 5.59 0.55 -10.86
CA ILE A 88 4.13 0.51 -10.85
C ILE A 88 3.62 1.95 -10.67
N VAL A 89 3.64 2.71 -11.76
CA VAL A 89 3.39 4.16 -11.75
C VAL A 89 1.92 4.54 -11.62
N ALA A 90 1.00 3.62 -11.87
CA ALA A 90 -0.45 3.78 -11.70
C ALA A 90 -1.14 2.41 -11.67
N ASN A 91 -2.46 2.36 -11.41
CA ASN A 91 -3.26 1.13 -11.58
C ASN A 91 -3.41 0.74 -13.06
N GLU A 92 -3.14 1.69 -13.96
CA GLU A 92 -3.17 1.52 -15.41
C GLU A 92 -2.17 2.48 -16.06
N PHE A 93 -1.32 2.00 -16.96
CA PHE A 93 -0.36 2.82 -17.71
C PHE A 93 0.02 2.14 -19.03
N PHE A 94 0.56 2.92 -19.95
CA PHE A 94 1.12 2.44 -21.22
C PHE A 94 2.65 2.40 -21.11
N ASP A 95 3.25 1.28 -21.47
CA ASP A 95 4.71 1.14 -21.51
C ASP A 95 5.20 1.50 -22.92
N THR A 96 5.78 2.67 -23.08
CA THR A 96 6.24 3.20 -24.37
C THR A 96 7.39 2.38 -24.96
N LYS A 97 8.12 1.61 -24.16
CA LYS A 97 9.24 0.78 -24.64
C LYS A 97 8.78 -0.50 -25.31
N THR A 98 7.66 -1.06 -24.88
CA THR A 98 7.15 -2.34 -25.39
C THR A 98 5.87 -2.21 -26.19
N GLY A 99 5.16 -1.07 -26.08
CA GLY A 99 3.83 -0.86 -26.66
C GLY A 99 2.71 -1.57 -25.86
N ASP A 100 3.02 -2.18 -24.72
CA ASP A 100 2.03 -2.87 -23.90
C ASP A 100 1.28 -1.90 -22.96
N ARG A 101 0.08 -2.31 -22.56
CA ARG A 101 -0.71 -1.60 -21.56
C ARG A 101 -0.81 -2.44 -20.29
N PHE A 102 -0.27 -1.91 -19.20
CA PHE A 102 -0.52 -2.45 -17.88
C PHE A 102 -1.91 -2.01 -17.42
N ALA A 103 -2.71 -2.96 -16.94
CA ALA A 103 -4.00 -2.69 -16.29
C ALA A 103 -4.32 -3.79 -15.28
N LEU A 104 -4.98 -3.46 -14.18
CA LEU A 104 -5.35 -4.43 -13.15
C LEU A 104 -6.31 -5.52 -13.66
N SER A 105 -7.07 -5.23 -14.71
CA SER A 105 -7.98 -6.18 -15.37
C SER A 105 -7.26 -7.16 -16.31
N ASP A 106 -6.01 -6.88 -16.69
CA ASP A 106 -5.19 -7.76 -17.53
C ASP A 106 -4.26 -8.60 -16.66
N ALA A 107 -4.65 -9.84 -16.39
CA ALA A 107 -3.88 -10.76 -15.55
C ALA A 107 -2.48 -11.05 -16.14
N LYS A 108 -2.32 -11.08 -17.48
CA LYS A 108 -1.02 -11.32 -18.10
C LYS A 108 -0.06 -10.19 -17.83
N GLN A 109 -0.49 -8.95 -18.04
CA GLN A 109 0.34 -7.77 -17.82
C GLN A 109 0.60 -7.54 -16.32
N LYS A 110 -0.44 -7.65 -15.48
CA LYS A 110 -0.32 -7.47 -14.04
C LYS A 110 0.65 -8.45 -13.37
N LEU A 111 0.77 -9.67 -13.87
CA LEU A 111 1.66 -10.70 -13.32
C LEU A 111 3.06 -10.71 -13.96
N ASP A 112 3.35 -9.80 -14.89
CA ASP A 112 4.65 -9.73 -15.54
C ASP A 112 5.68 -9.05 -14.61
N PRO A 113 6.74 -9.77 -14.18
CA PRO A 113 7.73 -9.25 -13.24
C PRO A 113 8.53 -8.05 -13.78
N ARG A 114 8.56 -7.81 -15.10
CA ARG A 114 9.26 -6.65 -15.67
C ARG A 114 8.70 -5.29 -15.20
N TYR A 115 7.46 -5.27 -14.69
CA TYR A 115 6.87 -4.04 -14.16
C TYR A 115 7.25 -3.73 -12.71
N TYR A 116 7.75 -4.72 -11.96
CA TYR A 116 7.95 -4.68 -10.53
C TYR A 116 9.43 -4.55 -10.18
N GLY A 117 9.90 -3.33 -10.00
CA GLY A 117 11.26 -3.03 -9.56
C GLY A 117 11.41 -3.07 -8.03
N GLY A 118 12.65 -2.97 -7.57
CA GLY A 118 12.97 -3.04 -6.14
C GLY A 118 12.99 -4.46 -5.57
N GLU A 119 13.11 -4.56 -4.26
CA GLU A 119 13.05 -5.82 -3.53
C GLU A 119 11.91 -5.76 -2.51
N PRO A 120 10.83 -6.53 -2.71
CA PRO A 120 9.72 -6.51 -1.77
C PRO A 120 10.09 -7.17 -0.44
N VAL A 121 9.47 -6.72 0.65
CA VAL A 121 9.78 -7.10 2.04
C VAL A 121 9.77 -8.62 2.27
N TRP A 122 8.93 -9.38 1.57
CA TRP A 122 8.93 -10.85 1.66
C TRP A 122 10.21 -11.48 1.10
N ASN A 123 10.87 -10.86 0.11
CA ASN A 123 12.15 -11.30 -0.39
C ASN A 123 13.28 -10.96 0.61
N THR A 124 13.24 -9.75 1.15
CA THR A 124 14.20 -9.29 2.18
C THR A 124 14.11 -10.14 3.44
N ALA A 125 12.88 -10.40 3.93
CA ALA A 125 12.66 -11.27 5.09
C ALA A 125 13.18 -12.69 4.85
N ALA A 126 12.91 -13.25 3.67
CA ALA A 126 13.38 -14.59 3.32
C ALA A 126 14.91 -14.67 3.23
N ARG A 127 15.59 -13.63 2.74
CA ARG A 127 17.05 -13.54 2.72
C ARG A 127 17.65 -13.51 4.13
N GLN A 128 16.86 -13.00 5.10
CA GLN A 128 17.19 -13.01 6.53
C GLN A 128 16.75 -14.31 7.25
N GLY A 129 16.33 -15.33 6.53
CA GLY A 129 15.87 -16.61 7.09
C GLY A 129 14.48 -16.56 7.76
N LYS A 130 13.70 -15.49 7.49
CA LYS A 130 12.34 -15.34 7.99
C LYS A 130 11.34 -15.93 7.01
N ARG A 131 10.24 -16.47 7.53
CA ARG A 131 9.12 -16.98 6.72
C ARG A 131 8.03 -15.93 6.60
N VAL A 132 7.44 -15.83 5.41
CA VAL A 132 6.40 -14.84 5.12
C VAL A 132 5.17 -15.51 4.53
N ALA A 133 3.99 -15.16 5.05
CA ALA A 133 2.70 -15.51 4.46
C ALA A 133 1.97 -14.23 4.02
N VAL A 134 1.43 -14.25 2.80
CA VAL A 134 0.78 -13.06 2.21
C VAL A 134 -0.60 -13.44 1.66
N PHE A 135 -1.61 -12.66 2.05
CA PHE A 135 -2.99 -12.83 1.62
C PHE A 135 -3.40 -11.65 0.74
N TYR A 136 -3.58 -11.89 -0.56
CA TYR A 136 -4.12 -10.94 -1.54
C TYR A 136 -3.38 -9.60 -1.69
N TRP A 137 -2.20 -9.43 -1.13
CA TRP A 137 -1.46 -8.16 -1.21
C TRP A 137 -0.99 -7.91 -2.65
N PRO A 138 -1.24 -6.70 -3.22
CA PRO A 138 -0.81 -6.35 -4.56
C PRO A 138 0.69 -6.61 -4.82
N GLY A 139 0.99 -7.36 -5.88
CA GLY A 139 2.35 -7.73 -6.26
C GLY A 139 2.92 -8.98 -5.57
N SER A 140 2.24 -9.57 -4.58
CA SER A 140 2.73 -10.78 -3.90
C SER A 140 2.63 -12.05 -4.76
N ASP A 141 1.80 -12.04 -5.78
CA ASP A 141 1.61 -13.10 -6.77
C ASP A 141 2.51 -12.94 -8.02
N VAL A 142 3.44 -12.00 -7.97
CA VAL A 142 4.47 -11.78 -8.99
C VAL A 142 5.81 -12.35 -8.54
N LYS A 143 6.50 -13.05 -9.44
CA LYS A 143 7.81 -13.65 -9.14
C LYS A 143 8.93 -12.60 -9.22
N VAL A 144 8.91 -11.63 -8.30
CA VAL A 144 9.91 -10.56 -8.26
C VAL A 144 11.26 -11.13 -7.82
N ASN A 145 12.33 -10.78 -8.57
CA ASN A 145 13.67 -11.30 -8.31
C ASN A 145 13.73 -12.84 -8.18
N GLY A 146 12.89 -13.53 -8.96
CA GLY A 146 12.84 -14.98 -9.01
C GLY A 146 12.14 -15.68 -7.84
N ARG A 147 11.46 -14.95 -6.93
CA ARG A 147 10.88 -15.49 -5.71
C ARG A 147 9.44 -15.02 -5.48
N TYR A 148 8.65 -15.91 -4.87
CA TYR A 148 7.37 -15.62 -4.24
C TYR A 148 7.50 -15.62 -2.71
N PRO A 149 6.55 -15.08 -1.92
CA PRO A 149 6.42 -15.36 -0.49
C PRO A 149 6.35 -16.88 -0.23
N ASP A 150 6.70 -17.33 0.98
CA ASP A 150 6.65 -18.78 1.32
C ASP A 150 5.24 -19.36 1.24
N VAL A 151 4.25 -18.53 1.59
CA VAL A 151 2.82 -18.80 1.40
C VAL A 151 2.19 -17.55 0.81
N TYR A 152 1.44 -17.69 -0.28
CA TYR A 152 0.68 -16.55 -0.80
C TYR A 152 -0.68 -16.97 -1.36
N TYR A 153 -1.63 -16.05 -1.26
CA TYR A 153 -2.91 -16.09 -1.94
C TYR A 153 -2.94 -14.97 -2.96
N ALA A 154 -2.99 -15.35 -4.23
CA ALA A 154 -2.94 -14.41 -5.35
C ALA A 154 -4.04 -13.35 -5.27
N TYR A 155 -3.75 -12.12 -5.68
CA TYR A 155 -4.67 -10.99 -5.64
C TYR A 155 -6.03 -11.29 -6.31
N ASP A 156 -6.00 -12.01 -7.45
CA ASP A 156 -7.19 -12.39 -8.22
C ASP A 156 -7.65 -13.85 -7.98
N ARG A 157 -7.19 -14.47 -6.91
CA ARG A 157 -7.58 -15.85 -6.59
C ARG A 157 -9.11 -16.04 -6.62
N LYS A 158 -9.54 -17.10 -7.28
CA LYS A 158 -10.95 -17.51 -7.31
C LYS A 158 -11.10 -18.97 -6.83
N PRO A 159 -12.10 -19.31 -6.01
CA PRO A 159 -12.99 -18.35 -5.35
C PRO A 159 -12.18 -17.43 -4.41
N ARG A 160 -12.61 -16.17 -4.31
CA ARG A 160 -12.00 -15.20 -3.40
C ARG A 160 -12.47 -15.51 -1.98
N LEU A 161 -11.54 -15.59 -1.03
CA LEU A 161 -11.88 -15.73 0.38
C LEU A 161 -12.56 -14.44 0.86
N THR A 162 -13.60 -14.59 1.67
CA THR A 162 -14.20 -13.51 2.43
C THR A 162 -13.18 -12.89 3.39
N LEU A 163 -13.47 -11.72 3.94
CA LEU A 163 -12.57 -11.10 4.92
C LEU A 163 -12.47 -11.93 6.20
N ASP A 164 -13.57 -12.57 6.62
CA ASP A 164 -13.59 -13.51 7.77
C ASP A 164 -12.71 -14.73 7.50
N GLU A 165 -12.83 -15.36 6.33
CA GLU A 165 -11.97 -16.50 5.95
C GLU A 165 -10.48 -16.09 5.84
N ARG A 166 -10.16 -14.83 5.50
CA ARG A 166 -8.78 -14.35 5.55
C ARG A 166 -8.30 -14.22 7.00
N ALA A 167 -9.16 -13.72 7.89
CA ALA A 167 -8.86 -13.70 9.33
C ALA A 167 -8.64 -15.11 9.89
N ASP A 168 -9.45 -16.09 9.45
CA ASP A 168 -9.25 -17.51 9.77
C ASP A 168 -7.91 -18.02 9.24
N GLY A 169 -7.54 -17.66 8.02
CA GLY A 169 -6.26 -17.99 7.42
C GLY A 169 -5.07 -17.44 8.21
N ILE A 170 -5.15 -16.19 8.67
CA ILE A 170 -4.12 -15.56 9.53
C ILE A 170 -3.94 -16.35 10.83
N ILE A 171 -5.02 -16.67 11.53
CA ILE A 171 -4.96 -17.47 12.76
C ILE A 171 -4.42 -18.87 12.47
N SER A 172 -4.82 -19.51 11.37
CA SER A 172 -4.29 -20.80 10.95
C SER A 172 -2.77 -20.76 10.76
N GLN A 173 -2.23 -19.72 10.10
CA GLN A 173 -0.78 -19.54 9.93
C GLN A 173 -0.08 -19.31 11.27
N LEU A 174 -0.64 -18.47 12.15
CA LEU A 174 -0.11 -18.30 13.49
C LEU A 174 -0.15 -19.59 14.32
N SER A 175 -1.13 -20.45 14.14
CA SER A 175 -1.28 -21.71 14.90
C SER A 175 -0.33 -22.83 14.47
N LEU A 176 0.44 -22.64 13.41
CA LEU A 176 1.43 -23.63 12.96
C LEU A 176 2.52 -23.87 14.03
N PRO A 177 3.13 -25.06 14.06
CA PRO A 177 4.34 -25.29 14.86
C PRO A 177 5.41 -24.22 14.58
N GLU A 178 6.14 -23.82 15.59
CA GLU A 178 7.08 -22.67 15.53
C GLU A 178 8.01 -22.70 14.30
N LYS A 179 8.57 -23.86 13.95
CA LYS A 179 9.46 -24.00 12.79
C LYS A 179 8.79 -23.77 11.44
N LYS A 180 7.45 -23.84 11.37
CA LYS A 180 6.65 -23.62 10.15
C LYS A 180 5.89 -22.30 10.17
N ARG A 181 5.78 -21.68 11.35
CA ARG A 181 5.03 -20.44 11.56
C ARG A 181 5.72 -19.28 10.84
N PRO A 182 5.00 -18.46 10.06
CA PRO A 182 5.55 -17.24 9.47
C PRO A 182 5.96 -16.23 10.55
N ASP A 183 7.06 -15.54 10.33
CA ASP A 183 7.50 -14.41 11.14
C ASP A 183 6.74 -13.12 10.78
N LEU A 184 6.36 -13.01 9.50
CA LEU A 184 5.58 -11.92 8.95
C LEU A 184 4.36 -12.47 8.22
N ILE A 185 3.18 -11.95 8.56
CA ILE A 185 1.94 -12.20 7.83
C ILE A 185 1.41 -10.87 7.33
N MET A 186 1.13 -10.78 6.04
CA MET A 186 0.55 -9.59 5.41
C MET A 186 -0.80 -9.94 4.80
N ALA A 187 -1.81 -9.12 5.02
CA ALA A 187 -3.13 -9.35 4.46
C ALA A 187 -3.72 -8.04 3.91
N TYR A 188 -4.26 -8.12 2.71
CA TYR A 188 -5.04 -7.08 2.08
C TYR A 188 -6.53 -7.35 2.24
N MET A 189 -7.27 -6.30 2.56
CA MET A 189 -8.72 -6.31 2.70
C MET A 189 -9.31 -5.16 1.87
N GLU A 190 -10.19 -5.47 0.92
CA GLU A 190 -10.71 -4.53 -0.08
C GLU A 190 -11.75 -3.53 0.46
N GLN A 191 -12.08 -3.58 1.74
CA GLN A 191 -13.00 -2.64 2.37
C GLN A 191 -12.25 -1.61 3.22
N PRO A 192 -12.74 -0.37 3.25
CA PRO A 192 -14.02 0.16 2.74
C PRO A 192 -13.99 0.75 1.31
N ASP A 193 -12.90 0.58 0.53
CA ASP A 193 -12.68 1.24 -0.76
C ASP A 193 -13.86 1.08 -1.73
N GLY A 194 -14.32 -0.15 -1.95
CA GLY A 194 -15.40 -0.41 -2.90
C GLY A 194 -16.70 0.35 -2.56
N ASN A 195 -17.03 0.48 -1.28
CA ASN A 195 -18.18 1.27 -0.84
C ASN A 195 -17.88 2.77 -0.94
N GLY A 196 -16.66 3.20 -0.63
CA GLY A 196 -16.18 4.56 -0.82
C GLY A 196 -16.35 5.03 -2.26
N HIS A 197 -15.91 4.24 -3.22
CA HIS A 197 -16.08 4.53 -4.65
C HIS A 197 -17.54 4.65 -5.05
N LYS A 198 -18.38 3.70 -4.66
CA LYS A 198 -19.74 3.61 -5.15
C LYS A 198 -20.68 4.63 -4.51
N TYR A 199 -20.46 4.96 -3.23
CA TYR A 199 -21.42 5.71 -2.44
C TYR A 199 -20.84 6.98 -1.80
N GLY A 200 -19.53 7.18 -1.93
CA GLY A 200 -18.78 8.25 -1.28
C GLY A 200 -18.32 7.93 0.14
N PRO A 201 -17.30 8.66 0.63
CA PRO A 201 -16.65 8.37 1.92
C PRO A 201 -17.58 8.53 3.13
N GLN A 202 -18.58 9.41 3.07
CA GLN A 202 -19.47 9.71 4.19
C GLN A 202 -20.82 8.98 4.13
N SER A 203 -21.01 8.07 3.18
CA SER A 203 -22.28 7.36 3.04
C SER A 203 -22.53 6.36 4.17
N LYS A 204 -23.81 6.04 4.40
CA LYS A 204 -24.20 5.00 5.36
C LYS A 204 -23.60 3.61 5.01
N LEU A 205 -23.40 3.33 3.73
CA LEU A 205 -22.86 2.05 3.27
C LEU A 205 -21.34 1.99 3.48
N THR A 206 -20.63 3.08 3.26
CA THR A 206 -19.21 3.19 3.60
C THR A 206 -18.99 3.11 5.10
N ARG A 207 -19.84 3.82 5.90
CA ARG A 207 -19.85 3.66 7.36
C ARG A 207 -20.02 2.19 7.77
N GLY A 208 -21.00 1.49 7.17
CA GLY A 208 -21.22 0.06 7.46
C GLY A 208 -19.99 -0.80 7.20
N ALA A 209 -19.26 -0.54 6.11
CA ALA A 209 -18.01 -1.24 5.78
C ALA A 209 -16.89 -0.93 6.79
N VAL A 210 -16.77 0.34 7.22
CA VAL A 210 -15.79 0.75 8.25
C VAL A 210 -16.08 0.04 9.58
N LEU A 211 -17.32 0.00 10.02
CA LEU A 211 -17.70 -0.70 11.26
C LEU A 211 -17.50 -2.21 11.17
N TYR A 212 -17.77 -2.79 10.00
CA TYR A 212 -17.55 -4.22 9.77
C TYR A 212 -16.06 -4.58 9.90
N VAL A 213 -15.16 -3.84 9.26
CA VAL A 213 -13.71 -4.14 9.37
C VAL A 213 -13.18 -3.87 10.77
N ASP A 214 -13.70 -2.89 11.50
CA ASP A 214 -13.35 -2.67 12.91
C ASP A 214 -13.72 -3.89 13.78
N SER A 215 -14.95 -4.40 13.63
CA SER A 215 -15.42 -5.61 14.34
C SER A 215 -14.62 -6.86 13.96
N LEU A 216 -14.26 -7.01 12.69
CA LEU A 216 -13.43 -8.10 12.19
C LEU A 216 -12.04 -8.09 12.82
N LEU A 217 -11.41 -6.90 12.88
CA LEU A 217 -10.10 -6.71 13.50
C LEU A 217 -10.15 -7.00 15.00
N GLN A 218 -11.19 -6.57 15.70
CA GLN A 218 -11.39 -6.91 17.11
C GLN A 218 -11.50 -8.42 17.33
N SER A 219 -12.29 -9.10 16.50
CA SER A 219 -12.43 -10.56 16.55
C SER A 219 -11.08 -11.26 16.30
N LEU A 220 -10.34 -10.82 15.28
CA LEU A 220 -9.00 -11.34 14.97
C LEU A 220 -8.04 -11.13 16.15
N TYR A 221 -7.97 -9.94 16.71
CA TYR A 221 -7.13 -9.62 17.86
C TYR A 221 -7.48 -10.49 19.07
N ASN A 222 -8.76 -10.63 19.40
CA ASN A 222 -9.20 -11.49 20.51
C ASN A 222 -8.80 -12.96 20.32
N ARG A 223 -8.75 -13.42 19.09
CA ARG A 223 -8.26 -14.78 18.74
C ARG A 223 -6.75 -14.89 18.87
N MET A 224 -6.01 -13.85 18.45
CA MET A 224 -4.56 -13.77 18.65
C MET A 224 -4.19 -13.80 20.14
N GLN A 225 -4.96 -13.12 20.99
CA GLN A 225 -4.75 -13.11 22.45
C GLN A 225 -4.92 -14.49 23.13
N LYS A 226 -5.57 -15.44 22.46
CA LYS A 226 -5.70 -16.84 22.97
C LYS A 226 -4.51 -17.73 22.62
N LEU A 227 -3.58 -17.24 21.79
CA LEU A 227 -2.37 -18.00 21.43
C LEU A 227 -1.38 -18.00 22.61
N PRO A 228 -0.67 -19.11 22.89
CA PRO A 228 0.24 -19.21 24.02
C PRO A 228 1.43 -18.24 23.99
N TYR A 229 1.71 -17.65 22.82
CA TYR A 229 2.78 -16.67 22.57
C TYR A 229 2.21 -15.32 22.10
N HIS A 230 0.97 -15.00 22.49
CA HIS A 230 0.31 -13.75 22.11
C HIS A 230 1.13 -12.50 22.49
N ALA A 231 1.90 -12.56 23.59
CA ALA A 231 2.76 -11.46 24.01
C ALA A 231 3.91 -11.15 23.04
N ASP A 232 4.21 -12.05 22.09
CA ASP A 232 5.24 -11.88 21.07
C ASP A 232 4.68 -11.41 19.72
N ILE A 233 3.37 -11.13 19.64
CA ILE A 233 2.70 -10.77 18.38
C ILE A 233 2.51 -9.26 18.29
N ASN A 234 2.99 -8.67 17.21
CA ASN A 234 2.67 -7.31 16.80
C ASN A 234 1.52 -7.33 15.80
N LEU A 235 0.57 -6.41 15.92
CA LEU A 235 -0.48 -6.16 14.95
C LEU A 235 -0.33 -4.73 14.42
N VAL A 236 -0.17 -4.60 13.12
CA VAL A 236 -0.17 -3.33 12.38
C VAL A 236 -1.39 -3.30 11.49
N VAL A 237 -2.19 -2.25 11.60
CA VAL A 237 -3.33 -1.95 10.73
C VAL A 237 -3.06 -0.65 10.01
N LEU A 238 -3.05 -0.69 8.70
CA LEU A 238 -2.76 0.46 7.86
C LEU A 238 -3.69 0.50 6.64
N SER A 239 -3.60 1.57 5.87
CA SER A 239 -4.25 1.67 4.57
C SER A 239 -3.28 2.28 3.55
N ASP A 240 -3.61 2.14 2.30
CA ASP A 240 -2.81 2.58 1.16
C ASP A 240 -3.10 4.02 0.73
N HIS A 241 -4.36 4.47 0.90
CA HIS A 241 -4.83 5.84 0.60
C HIS A 241 -6.16 6.13 1.31
N GLY A 242 -6.57 7.39 1.21
CA GLY A 242 -7.90 7.84 1.60
C GLY A 242 -8.91 7.77 0.45
N MET A 243 -9.93 8.65 0.52
CA MET A 243 -11.04 8.70 -0.43
C MET A 243 -11.65 10.10 -0.43
N ALA A 244 -11.87 10.68 -1.61
CA ALA A 244 -12.54 11.97 -1.77
C ALA A 244 -13.90 11.80 -2.45
N TRP A 245 -14.85 12.68 -2.11
CA TRP A 245 -16.14 12.74 -2.80
C TRP A 245 -16.00 13.39 -4.17
N VAL A 246 -16.70 12.87 -5.16
CA VAL A 246 -16.78 13.43 -6.53
C VAL A 246 -18.26 13.53 -6.93
N PRO A 247 -18.80 14.73 -7.15
CA PRO A 247 -20.13 14.94 -7.75
C PRO A 247 -20.19 14.39 -9.18
N GLY A 248 -21.40 14.02 -9.62
CA GLY A 248 -21.58 13.37 -10.94
C GLY A 248 -21.32 14.28 -12.16
N ASP A 249 -21.30 15.60 -11.96
CA ASP A 249 -21.00 16.60 -12.98
C ASP A 249 -19.55 17.13 -12.95
N HIS A 250 -18.75 16.70 -11.98
CA HIS A 250 -17.36 17.12 -11.82
C HIS A 250 -16.40 16.31 -12.71
N THR A 251 -16.62 16.36 -14.01
CA THR A 251 -15.72 15.76 -15.01
C THR A 251 -15.06 16.83 -15.86
N VAL A 252 -13.75 16.72 -16.05
CA VAL A 252 -12.99 17.49 -17.03
C VAL A 252 -12.72 16.60 -18.24
N LYS A 253 -13.29 16.96 -19.38
CA LYS A 253 -13.09 16.22 -20.64
C LYS A 253 -11.79 16.68 -21.29
N LEU A 254 -10.85 15.77 -21.49
CA LEU A 254 -9.56 16.07 -22.10
C LEU A 254 -9.59 15.96 -23.64
N LEU A 255 -10.26 14.93 -24.17
CA LEU A 255 -10.22 14.63 -25.60
C LEU A 255 -10.74 15.75 -26.51
N PRO A 256 -11.76 16.55 -26.14
CA PRO A 256 -12.19 17.69 -26.95
C PRO A 256 -11.12 18.76 -27.20
N HIS A 257 -10.11 18.84 -26.33
CA HIS A 257 -8.98 19.77 -26.45
C HIS A 257 -7.80 19.19 -27.24
N LEU A 258 -7.83 17.88 -27.54
CA LEU A 258 -6.69 17.16 -28.14
C LEU A 258 -7.02 16.70 -29.56
N LYS A 259 -6.00 16.70 -30.40
CA LYS A 259 -6.10 16.06 -31.73
C LYS A 259 -5.62 14.62 -31.65
N PRO A 260 -6.32 13.64 -32.25
CA PRO A 260 -5.93 12.22 -32.20
C PRO A 260 -4.52 11.94 -32.73
N GLU A 261 -4.02 12.76 -33.64
CA GLU A 261 -2.67 12.66 -34.18
C GLU A 261 -1.57 13.07 -33.18
N TRP A 262 -1.89 13.71 -32.06
CA TRP A 262 -0.89 14.19 -31.07
C TRP A 262 -0.47 13.15 -30.05
N TYR A 263 -1.27 12.12 -29.82
CA TYR A 263 -1.00 11.14 -28.76
C TYR A 263 -1.18 9.71 -29.23
N THR A 264 -0.52 8.79 -28.53
CA THR A 264 -0.65 7.35 -28.71
C THR A 264 -1.69 6.76 -27.76
N ALA A 265 -1.71 7.23 -26.52
CA ALA A 265 -2.62 6.76 -25.48
C ALA A 265 -2.92 7.86 -24.46
N VAL A 266 -4.08 7.74 -23.82
CA VAL A 266 -4.44 8.42 -22.57
C VAL A 266 -4.79 7.33 -21.56
N SER A 267 -4.24 7.38 -20.36
CA SER A 267 -4.44 6.36 -19.32
C SER A 267 -4.70 7.00 -17.96
N GLY A 268 -5.62 6.42 -17.20
CA GLY A 268 -6.02 6.94 -15.90
C GLY A 268 -7.02 8.10 -15.98
N SER A 269 -7.40 8.59 -14.81
CA SER A 269 -8.32 9.72 -14.65
C SER A 269 -7.93 10.63 -13.49
N VAL A 270 -7.24 10.10 -12.49
CA VAL A 270 -6.72 10.82 -11.31
C VAL A 270 -5.41 10.14 -10.89
N PRO A 271 -4.28 10.63 -11.38
CA PRO A 271 -4.08 11.52 -12.51
C PRO A 271 -4.34 10.81 -13.86
N ALA A 272 -4.51 11.60 -14.94
CA ALA A 272 -4.44 11.09 -16.28
C ALA A 272 -3.01 11.28 -16.82
N ASN A 273 -2.52 10.28 -17.55
CA ASN A 273 -1.23 10.28 -18.25
C ASN A 273 -1.47 10.28 -19.75
N ILE A 274 -0.90 11.24 -20.47
CA ILE A 274 -1.00 11.36 -21.92
C ILE A 274 0.35 11.06 -22.54
N TYR A 275 0.39 10.05 -23.40
CA TYR A 275 1.60 9.58 -24.09
C TYR A 275 1.65 10.24 -25.46
N ALA A 276 2.49 11.24 -25.60
CA ALA A 276 2.61 12.06 -26.80
C ALA A 276 3.30 11.30 -27.94
N LYS A 277 2.86 11.57 -29.18
CA LYS A 277 3.67 11.26 -30.34
C LYS A 277 4.83 12.23 -30.44
N GLU A 278 5.86 11.84 -31.19
CA GLU A 278 7.06 12.65 -31.37
C GLU A 278 6.72 14.09 -31.82
N GLY A 279 7.31 15.08 -31.14
CA GLY A 279 7.10 16.50 -31.38
C GLY A 279 5.77 17.07 -30.89
N CYS A 280 4.84 16.26 -30.35
CA CYS A 280 3.49 16.72 -29.98
C CYS A 280 3.30 17.07 -28.49
N LYS A 281 4.29 16.83 -27.61
CA LYS A 281 4.20 17.08 -26.17
C LYS A 281 3.80 18.53 -25.86
N ASP A 282 4.43 19.49 -26.51
CA ASP A 282 4.14 20.92 -26.30
C ASP A 282 2.75 21.31 -26.78
N SER A 283 2.27 20.71 -27.87
CA SER A 283 0.91 20.92 -28.36
C SER A 283 -0.15 20.46 -27.37
N ILE A 284 0.05 19.27 -26.79
CA ILE A 284 -0.84 18.71 -25.74
C ILE A 284 -0.83 19.59 -24.50
N TYR A 285 0.36 19.95 -23.99
CA TYR A 285 0.50 20.81 -22.83
C TYR A 285 -0.19 22.16 -23.04
N ASN A 286 0.06 22.82 -24.16
CA ASN A 286 -0.52 24.14 -24.47
C ASN A 286 -2.04 24.10 -24.66
N ALA A 287 -2.59 23.00 -25.13
CA ALA A 287 -4.02 22.81 -25.28
C ALA A 287 -4.75 22.62 -23.93
N LEU A 288 -4.07 22.08 -22.92
CA LEU A 288 -4.68 21.72 -21.63
C LEU A 288 -4.33 22.68 -20.47
N LYS A 289 -3.21 23.38 -20.51
CA LYS A 289 -2.67 24.17 -19.36
C LYS A 289 -3.60 25.24 -18.82
N ASN A 290 -4.59 25.68 -19.57
CA ASN A 290 -5.57 26.70 -19.18
C ASN A 290 -6.99 26.12 -19.04
N VAL A 291 -7.15 24.83 -19.02
CA VAL A 291 -8.44 24.16 -18.77
C VAL A 291 -8.68 24.20 -17.25
N ASP A 292 -9.87 24.61 -16.87
CA ASP A 292 -10.25 24.73 -15.46
C ASP A 292 -10.27 23.36 -14.76
N HIS A 293 -10.03 23.38 -13.44
CA HIS A 293 -10.08 22.23 -12.54
C HIS A 293 -9.04 21.12 -12.82
N ILE A 294 -7.95 21.44 -13.51
CA ILE A 294 -6.80 20.57 -13.68
C ILE A 294 -5.48 21.32 -13.57
N SER A 295 -4.49 20.67 -12.97
CA SER A 295 -3.09 21.03 -13.09
C SER A 295 -2.46 20.17 -14.19
N VAL A 296 -1.69 20.78 -15.08
CA VAL A 296 -1.07 20.10 -16.23
C VAL A 296 0.44 20.33 -16.20
N TRP A 297 1.20 19.26 -16.29
CA TRP A 297 2.65 19.31 -16.33
C TRP A 297 3.18 18.46 -17.50
N LYS A 298 4.27 18.90 -18.10
CA LYS A 298 5.14 17.96 -18.80
C LYS A 298 5.78 17.08 -17.74
N LYS A 299 6.11 15.83 -18.02
CA LYS A 299 6.59 14.89 -17.00
C LYS A 299 7.85 15.37 -16.27
N GLU A 300 8.73 16.10 -16.97
CA GLU A 300 9.93 16.73 -16.42
C GLU A 300 9.65 17.92 -15.50
N ASP A 301 8.46 18.51 -15.59
CA ASP A 301 8.03 19.69 -14.80
C ASP A 301 7.06 19.31 -13.66
N VAL A 302 6.80 18.01 -13.45
CA VAL A 302 5.99 17.56 -12.31
C VAL A 302 6.65 18.01 -11.00
N PRO A 303 5.91 18.61 -10.06
CA PRO A 303 6.47 19.08 -8.81
C PRO A 303 7.32 18.03 -8.09
N ALA A 304 8.54 18.40 -7.71
CA ALA A 304 9.53 17.46 -7.16
C ALA A 304 9.06 16.71 -5.90
N TYR A 305 8.18 17.32 -5.08
CA TYR A 305 7.63 16.69 -3.89
C TYR A 305 6.70 15.51 -4.17
N LEU A 306 6.18 15.39 -5.41
CA LEU A 306 5.37 14.25 -5.84
C LEU A 306 6.20 13.01 -6.14
N HIS A 307 7.53 13.15 -6.29
CA HIS A 307 8.45 12.05 -6.65
C HIS A 307 7.95 11.25 -7.86
N TYR A 308 7.51 11.95 -8.91
CA TYR A 308 6.84 11.37 -10.07
C TYR A 308 7.24 12.09 -11.36
N GLY A 309 7.44 11.37 -12.47
CA GLY A 309 7.77 11.93 -13.78
C GLY A 309 9.10 11.45 -14.36
N SER A 310 9.98 10.78 -13.59
CA SER A 310 11.26 10.28 -14.10
C SER A 310 11.15 8.91 -14.77
N ASN A 311 10.13 8.12 -14.42
CA ASN A 311 9.93 6.79 -15.02
C ASN A 311 9.41 6.89 -16.46
N SER A 312 9.93 6.05 -17.35
CA SER A 312 9.52 6.01 -18.75
C SER A 312 8.05 5.60 -18.99
N ARG A 313 7.40 5.01 -17.97
CA ARG A 313 5.98 4.60 -17.97
C ARG A 313 5.04 5.72 -17.56
N VAL A 314 5.55 6.84 -17.06
CA VAL A 314 4.77 8.06 -16.84
C VAL A 314 4.54 8.74 -18.19
N GLY A 315 3.33 9.22 -18.44
CA GLY A 315 2.96 9.92 -19.67
C GLY A 315 3.78 11.20 -19.88
N ASP A 316 3.99 11.59 -21.11
CA ASP A 316 4.76 12.80 -21.47
C ASP A 316 4.11 14.08 -20.94
N VAL A 317 2.77 14.06 -20.75
CA VAL A 317 1.99 15.09 -20.08
C VAL A 317 1.15 14.43 -18.98
N VAL A 318 1.27 14.94 -17.77
CA VAL A 318 0.53 14.50 -16.58
C VAL A 318 -0.55 15.53 -16.28
N VAL A 319 -1.78 15.05 -16.10
CA VAL A 319 -2.95 15.89 -15.79
C VAL A 319 -3.48 15.45 -14.43
N SER A 320 -3.39 16.32 -13.43
CA SER A 320 -3.93 16.10 -12.09
C SER A 320 -5.17 16.94 -11.87
N PRO A 321 -6.36 16.34 -11.76
CA PRO A 321 -7.57 17.09 -11.45
C PRO A 321 -7.53 17.69 -10.04
N ASP A 322 -8.26 18.80 -9.85
CA ASP A 322 -8.52 19.36 -8.54
C ASP A 322 -9.30 18.34 -7.67
N LEU A 323 -9.18 18.46 -6.36
CA LEU A 323 -9.92 17.60 -5.43
C LEU A 323 -11.43 17.64 -5.73
N GLY A 324 -12.02 16.46 -5.88
CA GLY A 324 -13.42 16.32 -6.22
C GLY A 324 -13.74 16.37 -7.72
N TYR A 325 -12.74 16.49 -8.59
CA TYR A 325 -12.87 16.37 -10.05
C TYR A 325 -12.17 15.13 -10.60
N VAL A 326 -12.57 14.69 -11.78
CA VAL A 326 -11.89 13.61 -12.51
C VAL A 326 -11.66 14.01 -13.97
N ALA A 327 -10.50 13.69 -14.51
CA ALA A 327 -10.20 13.85 -15.93
C ALA A 327 -10.76 12.64 -16.70
N TYR A 328 -12.02 12.73 -17.14
CA TYR A 328 -12.70 11.61 -17.78
C TYR A 328 -13.70 12.08 -18.83
N ASP A 329 -13.65 11.47 -20.03
CA ASP A 329 -14.39 11.91 -21.19
C ASP A 329 -15.82 11.35 -21.29
N LYS A 330 -16.24 10.56 -20.28
CA LYS A 330 -17.61 10.00 -20.19
C LYS A 330 -18.31 10.53 -18.95
N PRO A 331 -19.64 10.55 -18.92
CA PRO A 331 -20.39 10.84 -17.70
C PRO A 331 -20.01 9.88 -16.57
N ILE A 332 -19.94 10.38 -15.34
CA ILE A 332 -19.75 9.60 -14.14
C ILE A 332 -21.00 9.64 -13.26
N ILE A 333 -21.13 8.65 -12.39
CA ILE A 333 -22.08 8.69 -11.28
C ILE A 333 -21.36 9.29 -10.08
N ALA A 334 -22.03 10.14 -9.31
CA ALA A 334 -21.48 10.68 -8.07
C ALA A 334 -21.05 9.56 -7.13
N GLY A 335 -19.87 9.69 -6.55
CA GLY A 335 -19.25 8.65 -5.72
C GLY A 335 -17.96 9.13 -5.09
N GLY A 336 -17.06 8.21 -4.78
CA GLY A 336 -15.73 8.54 -4.30
C GLY A 336 -14.64 8.17 -5.30
N THR A 337 -13.52 8.88 -5.20
CA THR A 337 -12.28 8.47 -5.87
C THR A 337 -11.05 8.93 -5.08
N HIS A 338 -9.92 8.45 -5.51
CA HIS A 338 -8.60 8.74 -4.95
C HIS A 338 -7.55 8.79 -6.07
N GLY A 339 -6.32 9.17 -5.76
CA GLY A 339 -5.26 9.37 -6.75
C GLY A 339 -4.78 10.82 -6.82
N PHE A 340 -5.40 11.69 -6.02
CA PHE A 340 -5.06 13.11 -5.93
C PHE A 340 -3.70 13.34 -5.24
N ASP A 341 -3.32 14.61 -5.13
CA ASP A 341 -2.10 15.04 -4.44
C ASP A 341 -2.05 14.43 -3.02
N PRO A 342 -0.96 13.73 -2.66
CA PRO A 342 -0.81 13.12 -1.35
C PRO A 342 -0.73 14.13 -0.18
N GLN A 343 -0.54 15.43 -0.43
CA GLN A 343 -0.61 16.45 0.61
C GLN A 343 -2.04 16.75 1.06
N LEU A 344 -3.04 16.37 0.27
CA LEU A 344 -4.44 16.53 0.64
C LEU A 344 -4.83 15.52 1.72
N LEU A 345 -5.38 16.01 2.84
CA LEU A 345 -5.79 15.16 3.96
C LEU A 345 -6.80 14.09 3.58
N ASP A 346 -7.62 14.34 2.55
CA ASP A 346 -8.55 13.35 1.99
C ASP A 346 -7.84 12.10 1.45
N MET A 347 -6.56 12.22 1.07
CA MET A 347 -5.74 11.11 0.58
C MET A 347 -4.97 10.40 1.68
N HIS A 348 -4.85 11.00 2.87
CA HIS A 348 -4.15 10.35 3.97
C HIS A 348 -4.87 9.09 4.45
N ALA A 349 -4.09 8.09 4.81
CA ALA A 349 -4.52 6.76 5.18
C ALA A 349 -4.34 6.47 6.67
N LEU A 350 -5.04 5.47 7.18
CA LEU A 350 -4.92 5.02 8.57
C LEU A 350 -3.57 4.36 8.82
N PHE A 351 -3.01 4.58 10.03
CA PHE A 351 -1.96 3.75 10.63
C PHE A 351 -2.23 3.54 12.11
N ARG A 352 -2.22 2.29 12.55
CA ARG A 352 -2.29 1.86 13.96
C ARG A 352 -1.37 0.67 14.15
N ALA A 353 -0.66 0.63 15.28
CA ALA A 353 0.18 -0.52 15.61
C ALA A 353 0.14 -0.80 17.11
N ILE A 354 0.01 -2.07 17.49
CA ILE A 354 -0.03 -2.54 18.86
C ILE A 354 0.78 -3.83 19.00
N GLY A 355 1.40 -4.05 20.14
CA GLY A 355 2.18 -5.25 20.45
C GLY A 355 3.51 -4.92 21.11
N PRO A 356 4.36 -5.92 21.35
CA PRO A 356 5.58 -5.75 22.16
C PRO A 356 6.65 -4.83 21.53
N ALA A 357 6.54 -4.51 20.23
CA ALA A 357 7.44 -3.56 19.57
C ALA A 357 6.94 -2.11 19.64
N PHE A 358 5.70 -1.87 20.07
CA PHE A 358 5.04 -0.59 19.98
C PHE A 358 4.61 -0.11 21.38
N SER A 359 5.13 1.03 21.83
CA SER A 359 4.64 1.73 23.00
C SER A 359 3.56 2.73 22.61
N HIS A 360 2.71 3.08 23.59
CA HIS A 360 1.69 4.11 23.38
C HIS A 360 2.35 5.43 22.96
N THR A 361 2.03 5.90 21.77
CA THR A 361 2.49 7.19 21.25
C THR A 361 1.62 7.66 20.08
N GLU A 362 1.44 8.96 19.97
CA GLU A 362 0.89 9.59 18.79
C GLU A 362 2.02 10.31 18.07
N ILE A 363 2.18 9.99 16.78
CA ILE A 363 3.20 10.60 15.92
C ILE A 363 2.52 11.35 14.77
N PRO A 364 3.18 12.38 14.21
CA PRO A 364 2.70 13.03 13.00
C PRO A 364 2.47 12.04 11.87
N HIS A 365 1.69 12.44 10.86
CA HIS A 365 1.56 11.66 9.64
C HIS A 365 2.94 11.51 8.99
N PHE A 366 3.26 10.31 8.51
CA PHE A 366 4.53 9.97 7.90
C PHE A 366 4.32 9.28 6.54
N ARG A 367 5.37 9.20 5.74
CA ARG A 367 5.28 8.68 4.38
C ARG A 367 5.14 7.15 4.39
N ASN A 368 4.36 6.63 3.47
CA ASN A 368 4.18 5.19 3.33
C ASN A 368 5.44 4.44 2.83
N THR A 369 6.44 5.16 2.31
CA THR A 369 7.78 4.63 2.02
C THR A 369 8.48 4.11 3.28
N ASP A 370 8.21 4.72 4.44
CA ASP A 370 8.88 4.44 5.71
C ASP A 370 8.34 3.16 6.38
N ILE A 371 7.31 2.53 5.79
CA ILE A 371 6.76 1.23 6.26
C ILE A 371 7.73 0.07 6.01
N TYR A 372 8.58 0.19 5.00
CA TYR A 372 9.55 -0.85 4.66
C TYR A 372 10.72 -0.95 5.65
N GLU A 373 11.12 0.16 6.29
CA GLU A 373 12.24 0.24 7.25
C GLU A 373 11.87 -0.26 8.65
#